data_647aa8e18d17da36e3a76b6b6e85cca1
#
_entry.id   647aa8e18d17da36e3a76b6b6e85cca1
#
_cell.length_a   1.000
_cell.length_b   1.000
_cell.length_c   1.000
_cell.angle_alpha   90.00
_cell.angle_beta   90.00
_cell.angle_gamma   90.00
#
_symmetry.space_group_name_H-M   'P 1'
#
loop_
_entity.id
_entity.type
_entity.pdbx_description
1 polymer ?
#
loop_
_entity_poly.entity_id
_entity_poly.type
_entity_poly.pdbx_seq_one_letter_code
_entity_poly.pdbx_strand_id
1 'polypeptide(L)'
;SFRCKLGGFRYDTDYELKVTYRQKKDERIDDLTVKANGTTVYKGGLFGAEDEEYNREMLPDGFICAVYRLPKSLFVNGCVEIEIFEERAGVMISEFRIVKKK
;
A
#
# COMPACT_ATOMS: atom_id res chain seq x y z
N SER A 1 9.41 -2.59 9.30
CA SER A 1 9.03 -2.74 7.91
C SER A 1 8.12 -3.96 7.73
N PHE A 2 7.26 -3.91 6.73
CA PHE A 2 6.37 -5.00 6.37
C PHE A 2 6.76 -5.51 4.98
N ARG A 3 6.85 -6.84 4.86
CA ARG A 3 7.17 -7.48 3.56
C ARG A 3 6.33 -8.75 3.42
N CYS A 4 5.69 -8.90 2.26
CA CYS A 4 4.87 -10.07 1.97
C CYS A 4 4.94 -10.41 0.48
N LYS A 5 5.11 -11.70 0.17
CA LYS A 5 5.10 -12.19 -1.21
C LYS A 5 3.82 -12.97 -1.46
N LEU A 6 3.11 -12.61 -2.53
CA LEU A 6 1.84 -13.21 -2.91
C LEU A 6 1.87 -13.67 -4.36
N GLY A 7 1.14 -14.74 -4.64
CA GLY A 7 1.08 -15.32 -5.98
C GLY A 7 -0.35 -15.64 -6.41
N GLY A 8 -0.49 -16.20 -7.60
CA GLY A 8 -1.79 -16.60 -8.13
C GLY A 8 -2.54 -15.50 -8.86
N PHE A 9 -1.88 -14.40 -9.19
CA PHE A 9 -2.50 -13.28 -9.91
C PHE A 9 -2.48 -13.50 -11.43
N ARG A 10 -3.49 -12.94 -12.10
CA ARG A 10 -3.59 -13.01 -13.56
C ARG A 10 -2.65 -11.99 -14.20
N TYR A 11 -1.99 -12.39 -15.28
CA TYR A 11 -1.03 -11.54 -15.99
C TYR A 11 -1.70 -10.44 -16.85
N ASP A 12 -2.99 -10.58 -17.13
CA ASP A 12 -3.76 -9.68 -18.00
C ASP A 12 -4.64 -8.69 -17.23
N THR A 13 -4.46 -8.60 -15.93
CA THR A 13 -5.37 -7.87 -15.04
C THR A 13 -4.61 -6.87 -14.20
N ASP A 14 -5.13 -5.64 -14.10
CA ASP A 14 -4.64 -4.66 -13.15
C ASP A 14 -5.29 -4.90 -11.78
N TYR A 15 -4.52 -4.66 -10.73
CA TYR A 15 -4.97 -4.85 -9.36
C TYR A 15 -4.80 -3.57 -8.55
N GLU A 16 -5.44 -3.52 -7.39
CA GLU A 16 -5.25 -2.48 -6.40
C GLU A 16 -4.82 -3.11 -5.07
N LEU A 17 -3.85 -2.48 -4.42
CA LEU A 17 -3.43 -2.84 -3.07
C LEU A 17 -4.18 -1.95 -2.09
N LYS A 18 -4.95 -2.55 -1.20
CA LYS A 18 -5.65 -1.84 -0.12
C LYS A 18 -4.97 -2.17 1.20
N VAL A 19 -4.46 -1.14 1.86
CA VAL A 19 -3.75 -1.29 3.13
C VAL A 19 -4.46 -0.48 4.19
N THR A 20 -4.80 -1.12 5.30
CA THR A 20 -5.37 -0.43 6.45
C THR A 20 -4.29 -0.22 7.48
N TYR A 21 -3.98 1.04 7.72
CA TYR A 21 -2.99 1.46 8.71
C TYR A 21 -3.67 1.89 9.99
N ARG A 22 -2.99 1.66 11.10
CA ARG A 22 -3.38 2.22 12.38
C ARG A 22 -2.40 3.34 12.72
N GLN A 23 -2.92 4.54 12.91
CA GLN A 23 -2.13 5.68 13.32
C GLN A 23 -2.33 5.93 14.82
N LYS A 24 -1.25 6.02 15.56
CA LYS A 24 -1.30 6.45 16.96
C LYS A 24 -1.58 7.95 17.01
N LYS A 25 -2.24 8.38 18.07
CA LYS A 25 -2.77 9.73 18.24
C LYS A 25 -1.75 10.85 18.06
N ASP A 26 -0.48 10.60 18.38
CA ASP A 26 0.57 11.62 18.33
C ASP A 26 1.67 11.32 17.30
N GLU A 27 1.47 10.34 16.45
CA GLU A 27 2.46 9.96 15.41
C GLU A 27 1.88 10.18 14.02
N ARG A 28 2.60 10.98 13.21
CA ARG A 28 2.27 11.15 11.80
C ARG A 28 3.12 10.22 10.97
N ILE A 29 2.49 9.59 9.99
CA ILE A 29 3.19 8.80 9.00
C ILE A 29 3.50 9.74 7.84
N ASP A 30 4.74 10.27 7.81
CA ASP A 30 5.14 11.30 6.84
C ASP A 30 6.02 10.76 5.71
N ASP A 31 6.79 9.70 5.93
CA ASP A 31 7.75 9.15 4.97
C ASP A 31 7.48 7.68 4.66
N LEU A 32 6.26 7.41 4.22
CA LEU A 32 5.85 6.07 3.86
C LEU A 32 6.36 5.71 2.47
N THR A 33 6.92 4.53 2.32
CA THR A 33 7.32 3.98 1.03
C THR A 33 6.62 2.64 0.81
N VAL A 34 5.96 2.50 -0.33
CA VAL A 34 5.30 1.25 -0.74
C VAL A 34 5.94 0.79 -2.04
N LYS A 35 6.46 -0.43 -2.04
CA LYS A 35 7.09 -1.04 -3.20
C LYS A 35 6.38 -2.32 -3.62
N ALA A 36 6.33 -2.56 -4.91
CA ALA A 36 5.85 -3.81 -5.49
C ALA A 36 6.94 -4.35 -6.41
N ASN A 37 7.46 -5.52 -6.09
CA ASN A 37 8.59 -6.14 -6.80
C ASN A 37 9.78 -5.18 -6.99
N GLY A 38 10.09 -4.42 -5.94
CA GLY A 38 11.20 -3.47 -5.95
C GLY A 38 10.91 -2.12 -6.61
N THR A 39 9.75 -1.96 -7.25
CA THR A 39 9.34 -0.71 -7.86
C THR A 39 8.52 0.11 -6.86
N THR A 40 8.89 1.37 -6.64
CA THR A 40 8.15 2.25 -5.76
C THR A 40 6.81 2.63 -6.40
N VAL A 41 5.71 2.26 -5.76
CA VAL A 41 4.36 2.59 -6.22
C VAL A 41 3.80 3.81 -5.49
N TYR A 42 4.33 4.11 -4.32
CA TYR A 42 3.97 5.30 -3.56
C TYR A 42 5.10 5.70 -2.62
N LYS A 43 5.33 7.01 -2.52
CA LYS A 43 6.25 7.57 -1.54
C LYS A 43 5.70 8.92 -1.06
N GLY A 44 5.57 9.08 0.24
CA GLY A 44 5.07 10.32 0.83
C GLY A 44 4.34 10.09 2.13
N GLY A 45 3.67 11.14 2.61
CA GLY A 45 2.88 11.05 3.81
C GLY A 45 1.57 10.30 3.60
N LEU A 46 1.05 9.72 4.67
CA LEU A 46 -0.27 9.09 4.62
C LEU A 46 -1.38 10.15 4.47
N PHE A 47 -1.10 11.35 4.92
CA PHE A 47 -1.97 12.52 4.74
C PHE A 47 -1.29 13.52 3.81
N GLY A 48 -2.04 14.17 2.93
CA GLY A 48 -1.52 15.24 2.10
C GLY A 48 -1.06 14.86 0.70
N ALA A 49 -1.17 13.61 0.31
CA ALA A 49 -0.94 13.26 -1.08
C ALA A 49 -2.16 13.67 -1.91
N GLU A 50 -1.92 14.51 -2.90
CA GLU A 50 -2.96 14.97 -3.85
C GLU A 50 -2.83 14.24 -5.19
N ASP A 51 -2.21 13.06 -5.19
CA ASP A 51 -2.05 12.25 -6.38
C ASP A 51 -3.38 11.59 -6.71
N GLU A 52 -3.84 11.73 -7.96
CA GLU A 52 -5.07 11.11 -8.43
C GLU A 52 -5.04 9.58 -8.33
N GLU A 53 -3.85 8.99 -8.34
CA GLU A 53 -3.66 7.55 -8.22
C GLU A 53 -3.61 7.07 -6.77
N TYR A 54 -3.60 8.01 -5.82
CA TYR A 54 -3.57 7.70 -4.40
C TYR A 54 -4.93 8.03 -3.78
N ASN A 55 -5.59 7.04 -3.25
CA ASN A 55 -6.88 7.19 -2.60
C ASN A 55 -6.80 6.68 -1.17
N ARG A 56 -7.45 7.39 -0.26
CA ARG A 56 -7.48 7.02 1.15
C ARG A 56 -8.85 7.29 1.76
N GLU A 57 -9.22 6.47 2.72
CA GLU A 57 -10.46 6.61 3.46
C GLU A 57 -10.17 6.59 4.95
N MET A 58 -10.71 7.57 5.66
CA MET A 58 -10.63 7.64 7.12
C MET A 58 -11.68 6.71 7.71
N LEU A 59 -11.23 5.75 8.50
CA LEU A 59 -12.10 4.80 9.18
C LEU A 59 -12.22 5.17 10.66
N PRO A 60 -13.23 4.64 11.38
CA PRO A 60 -13.34 4.85 12.82
C PRO A 60 -12.10 4.37 13.58
N ASP A 61 -11.89 4.94 14.77
CA ASP A 61 -10.85 4.53 15.73
C ASP A 61 -9.41 4.71 15.24
N GLY A 62 -9.19 5.69 14.38
CA GLY A 62 -7.84 6.04 13.93
C GLY A 62 -7.27 5.13 12.85
N PHE A 63 -8.10 4.31 12.21
CA PHE A 63 -7.69 3.51 11.07
C PHE A 63 -7.80 4.30 9.77
N ILE A 64 -6.89 4.04 8.85
CA ILE A 64 -6.87 4.68 7.54
C ILE A 64 -6.65 3.61 6.49
N CYS A 65 -7.56 3.53 5.53
CA CYS A 65 -7.41 2.63 4.39
C CYS A 65 -6.83 3.40 3.21
N ALA A 66 -5.67 2.99 2.72
CA ALA A 66 -5.04 3.57 1.55
C ALA A 66 -5.11 2.59 0.38
N VAL A 67 -5.33 3.11 -0.82
CA VAL A 67 -5.45 2.32 -2.04
C VAL A 67 -4.33 2.72 -2.99
N TYR A 68 -3.56 1.72 -3.43
CA TYR A 68 -2.44 1.92 -4.36
C TYR A 68 -2.70 1.12 -5.64
N ARG A 69 -2.37 1.69 -6.79
CA ARG A 69 -2.49 0.98 -8.06
C ARG A 69 -1.33 0.00 -8.23
N LEU A 70 -1.68 -1.21 -8.66
CA LEU A 70 -0.71 -2.24 -9.03
C LEU A 70 -0.93 -2.61 -10.49
N PRO A 71 -0.33 -1.87 -11.44
CA PRO A 71 -0.42 -2.23 -12.85
C PRO A 71 0.09 -3.64 -13.11
N LYS A 72 -0.49 -4.32 -14.07
CA LYS A 72 -0.12 -5.69 -14.43
C LYS A 72 1.37 -5.85 -14.73
N SER A 73 2.03 -4.80 -15.21
CA SER A 73 3.47 -4.79 -15.51
C SER A 73 4.36 -4.99 -14.29
N LEU A 74 3.84 -4.76 -13.07
CA LEU A 74 4.61 -4.94 -11.84
C LEU A 74 4.73 -6.42 -11.42
N PHE A 75 3.83 -7.27 -11.89
CA PHE A 75 3.80 -8.68 -11.48
C PHE A 75 4.81 -9.49 -12.28
N VAL A 76 5.46 -10.43 -11.60
CA VAL A 76 6.42 -11.36 -12.23
C VAL A 76 5.89 -12.79 -12.05
N ASN A 77 5.55 -13.44 -13.15
CA ASN A 77 4.99 -14.80 -13.14
C ASN A 77 3.76 -14.93 -12.23
N GLY A 78 2.89 -13.91 -12.24
CA GLY A 78 1.70 -13.89 -11.38
C GLY A 78 1.98 -13.66 -9.91
N CYS A 79 3.20 -13.22 -9.57
CA CYS A 79 3.61 -12.98 -8.18
C CYS A 79 3.98 -11.52 -7.96
N VAL A 80 3.76 -11.04 -6.75
CA VAL A 80 4.19 -9.71 -6.33
C VAL A 80 4.69 -9.75 -4.89
N GLU A 81 5.83 -9.11 -4.65
CA GLU A 81 6.34 -8.89 -3.31
C GLU A 81 6.03 -7.44 -2.93
N ILE A 82 5.21 -7.28 -1.89
CA ILE A 82 4.85 -5.97 -1.34
C ILE A 82 5.77 -5.65 -0.18
N GLU A 83 6.33 -4.45 -0.20
CA GLU A 83 7.17 -3.95 0.88
C GLU A 83 6.65 -2.57 1.29
N ILE A 84 6.40 -2.38 2.59
CA ILE A 84 5.90 -1.13 3.14
C ILE A 84 6.78 -0.77 4.33
N PHE A 85 7.35 0.44 4.33
CA PHE A 85 8.18 0.89 5.43
C PHE A 85 8.13 2.40 5.59
N GLU A 86 8.49 2.83 6.79
CA GLU A 86 8.67 4.22 7.17
C GLU A 86 9.99 4.36 7.93
N GLU A 87 10.75 5.42 7.65
CA GLU A 87 12.09 5.60 8.20
C GLU A 87 12.13 5.90 9.70
N ARG A 88 11.13 6.60 10.24
CA ARG A 88 11.15 7.09 11.61
C ARG A 88 10.51 6.18 12.63
N ALA A 89 9.44 5.52 12.26
CA ALA A 89 8.67 4.68 13.17
C ALA A 89 8.25 3.41 12.45
N GLY A 90 7.96 2.36 13.18
CA GLY A 90 7.40 1.16 12.58
C GLY A 90 6.01 1.45 12.04
N VAL A 91 5.71 0.92 10.87
CA VAL A 91 4.37 1.01 10.29
C VAL A 91 3.49 -0.06 10.93
N MET A 92 2.35 0.34 11.46
CA MET A 92 1.36 -0.58 12.00
C MET A 92 0.30 -0.85 10.93
N ILE A 93 0.36 -2.05 10.36
CA ILE A 93 -0.59 -2.50 9.36
C ILE A 93 -1.59 -3.42 10.03
N SER A 94 -2.86 -3.05 9.98
CA SER A 94 -3.95 -3.85 10.54
C SER A 94 -4.41 -4.92 9.56
N GLU A 95 -4.51 -4.55 8.28
CA GLU A 95 -4.98 -5.44 7.24
C GLU A 95 -4.42 -4.98 5.90
N PHE A 96 -4.13 -5.92 5.01
CA PHE A 96 -3.89 -5.59 3.62
C PHE A 96 -4.54 -6.64 2.71
N ARG A 97 -4.90 -6.20 1.50
CA ARG A 97 -5.46 -7.11 0.49
C ARG A 97 -5.18 -6.57 -0.90
N ILE A 98 -5.09 -7.47 -1.86
CA ILE A 98 -4.96 -7.12 -3.26
C ILE A 98 -6.26 -7.52 -3.94
N VAL A 99 -6.90 -6.56 -4.59
CA VAL A 99 -8.17 -6.77 -5.25
C VAL A 99 -8.07 -6.41 -6.72
N LYS A 100 -8.89 -7.07 -7.52
CA LYS A 100 -8.96 -6.80 -8.94
C LYS A 100 -9.51 -5.40 -9.16
N LYS A 101 -8.84 -4.61 -10.01
CA LYS A 101 -9.31 -3.29 -10.38
C LYS A 101 -10.53 -3.42 -11.29
N LYS A 102 -11.59 -2.73 -10.91
CA LYS A 102 -12.80 -2.67 -11.74
C LYS A 102 -12.65 -1.71 -12.90
#